data_cfbcc0724d1cb527537a979c0981ef8f
#
_entry.id   cfbcc0724d1cb527537a979c0981ef8f
#
_cell.length_a   1.000
_cell.length_b   1.000
_cell.length_c   1.000
_cell.angle_alpha   90.00
_cell.angle_beta   90.00
_cell.angle_gamma   90.00
#
_symmetry.space_group_name_H-M   'P 1'
#
loop_
_entity.id
_entity.type
_entity.pdbx_description
1 polymer ?
#
loop_
_entity_poly.entity_id
_entity_poly.type
_entity_poly.pdbx_seq_one_letter_code
_entity_poly.pdbx_strand_id
1 'polypeptide(L)'
;MFNLYSLIMHDFTLLSTGAVLCTVGLLVLLFFFREKILRYKCLRFWESNAEDHQNIEAFLKNYGSYAPKRYNYSEVKRMTSCFKNKLGQGGYGSVYKGTLQNGSHVAVKVLNGLKGNGEEFINEVASISRTSHVNVVSLEGFCFEGCKRALIYKFMPNGSLEKFIYEERSDSVRQLGWPILYKVALGIARGLEYLHRGCTTRILHFDIKPHNILLDEDFCPKISDFGLAKLCMKKESIVSMLGARGTIGYIAPEIVCRNLGGVSHKSDVYSYGMMVLEMVGGRKNVDVGVDRTSEIYFPHWLYQRIELDEELQLIGIMNEEEKECARKMVMVSLWCIQTDPSNRPSMSKVVEMLEGKLDSLQMPPKPYLYSPSRSEVDSLEVGSYQCSRSNV
;
A
#
# COMPACT_ATOMS: atom_id res chain seq x y z
N MET A 1 -67.90 17.26 43.98
CA MET A 1 -67.07 17.31 42.74
C MET A 1 -65.67 17.89 42.96
N PHE A 2 -65.41 18.87 43.79
CA PHE A 2 -64.14 19.49 44.04
C PHE A 2 -63.11 18.56 44.70
N ASN A 3 -63.49 17.61 45.55
CA ASN A 3 -62.56 16.73 46.26
C ASN A 3 -61.93 15.62 45.37
N LEU A 4 -62.65 15.18 44.33
CA LEU A 4 -62.16 14.13 43.40
C LEU A 4 -61.14 14.69 42.43
N TYR A 5 -61.30 15.94 42.00
CA TYR A 5 -60.37 16.62 41.10
C TYR A 5 -58.99 16.91 41.78
N SER A 6 -59.06 17.28 43.09
CA SER A 6 -57.79 17.51 43.86
C SER A 6 -56.98 16.22 44.08
N LEU A 7 -57.69 15.10 44.30
CA LEU A 7 -57.03 13.79 44.48
C LEU A 7 -56.37 13.30 43.18
N ILE A 8 -57.05 13.42 42.03
CA ILE A 8 -56.51 13.04 40.73
C ILE A 8 -55.37 13.91 40.34
N MET A 9 -55.39 15.20 40.61
CA MET A 9 -54.21 16.10 40.32
C MET A 9 -53.05 15.82 41.22
N HIS A 10 -53.26 15.42 42.47
CA HIS A 10 -52.17 15.04 43.39
C HIS A 10 -51.52 13.74 42.99
N ASP A 11 -52.27 12.74 42.52
CA ASP A 11 -51.71 11.49 42.01
C ASP A 11 -50.99 11.70 40.69
N PHE A 12 -51.46 12.58 39.82
CA PHE A 12 -50.79 12.92 38.56
C PHE A 12 -49.45 13.65 38.79
N THR A 13 -49.37 14.54 39.78
CA THR A 13 -48.11 15.21 40.17
C THR A 13 -47.14 14.26 40.83
N LEU A 14 -47.57 13.31 41.64
CA LEU A 14 -46.73 12.27 42.23
C LEU A 14 -46.15 11.31 41.19
N LEU A 15 -46.96 10.89 40.20
CA LEU A 15 -46.52 10.06 39.09
C LEU A 15 -45.52 10.79 38.19
N SER A 16 -45.73 12.07 37.88
CA SER A 16 -44.85 12.87 37.07
C SER A 16 -43.50 13.16 37.77
N THR A 17 -43.49 13.44 39.05
CA THR A 17 -42.25 13.63 39.84
C THR A 17 -41.47 12.32 39.99
N GLY A 18 -42.16 11.19 40.18
CA GLY A 18 -41.53 9.87 40.21
C GLY A 18 -40.87 9.52 38.87
N ALA A 19 -41.54 9.80 37.75
CA ALA A 19 -40.99 9.56 36.40
C ALA A 19 -39.76 10.44 36.13
N VAL A 20 -39.77 11.72 36.56
CA VAL A 20 -38.60 12.62 36.41
C VAL A 20 -37.44 12.15 37.28
N LEU A 21 -37.66 11.72 38.51
CA LEU A 21 -36.63 11.20 39.39
C LEU A 21 -36.00 9.90 38.82
N CYS A 22 -36.80 9.00 38.24
CA CYS A 22 -36.31 7.78 37.57
C CYS A 22 -35.49 8.10 36.34
N THR A 23 -35.90 9.06 35.52
CA THR A 23 -35.12 9.48 34.34
C THR A 23 -33.81 10.14 34.69
N VAL A 24 -33.77 11.00 35.71
CA VAL A 24 -32.54 11.61 36.20
C VAL A 24 -31.62 10.54 36.80
N GLY A 25 -32.16 9.60 37.59
CA GLY A 25 -31.37 8.48 38.13
C GLY A 25 -30.73 7.61 37.04
N LEU A 26 -31.51 7.33 35.97
CA LEU A 26 -31.02 6.58 34.81
C LEU A 26 -29.89 7.33 34.06
N LEU A 27 -30.04 8.63 33.87
CA LEU A 27 -29.03 9.47 33.22
C LEU A 27 -27.74 9.54 34.05
N VAL A 28 -27.84 9.64 35.37
CA VAL A 28 -26.67 9.60 36.28
C VAL A 28 -25.98 8.23 36.22
N LEU A 29 -26.73 7.13 36.23
CA LEU A 29 -26.19 5.79 36.08
C LEU A 29 -25.47 5.61 34.72
N LEU A 30 -26.07 6.07 33.63
CA LEU A 30 -25.48 6.03 32.31
C LEU A 30 -24.20 6.86 32.24
N PHE A 31 -24.16 8.03 32.90
CA PHE A 31 -22.99 8.86 33.00
C PHE A 31 -21.85 8.16 33.75
N PHE A 32 -22.09 7.56 34.90
CA PHE A 32 -21.10 6.79 35.65
C PHE A 32 -20.65 5.52 34.89
N PHE A 33 -21.56 4.86 34.19
CA PHE A 33 -21.19 3.69 33.36
C PHE A 33 -20.30 4.08 32.19
N ARG A 34 -20.60 5.22 31.53
CA ARG A 34 -19.77 5.80 30.48
C ARG A 34 -18.36 6.19 30.99
N GLU A 35 -18.29 6.86 32.13
CA GLU A 35 -17.02 7.20 32.80
C GLU A 35 -16.22 5.95 33.13
N LYS A 36 -16.84 4.92 33.67
CA LYS A 36 -16.19 3.65 34.01
C LYS A 36 -15.67 2.93 32.77
N ILE A 37 -16.44 2.91 31.66
CA ILE A 37 -16.01 2.34 30.37
C ILE A 37 -14.83 3.15 29.80
N LEU A 38 -14.88 4.49 29.88
CA LEU A 38 -13.79 5.34 29.40
C LEU A 38 -12.50 5.11 30.20
N ARG A 39 -12.60 5.03 31.53
CA ARG A 39 -11.46 4.70 32.40
C ARG A 39 -10.90 3.31 32.11
N TYR A 40 -11.75 2.30 31.94
CA TYR A 40 -11.32 0.94 31.61
C TYR A 40 -10.64 0.86 30.24
N LYS A 41 -11.18 1.55 29.22
CA LYS A 41 -10.54 1.68 27.90
C LYS A 41 -9.20 2.41 28.01
N CYS A 42 -9.13 3.46 28.83
CA CYS A 42 -7.92 4.24 29.03
C CYS A 42 -6.84 3.40 29.75
N LEU A 43 -7.19 2.63 30.78
CA LEU A 43 -6.26 1.74 31.50
C LEU A 43 -5.74 0.61 30.60
N ARG A 44 -6.62 -0.06 29.84
CA ARG A 44 -6.22 -1.10 28.87
C ARG A 44 -5.34 -0.54 27.76
N PHE A 45 -5.63 0.67 27.30
CA PHE A 45 -4.80 1.38 26.34
C PHE A 45 -3.42 1.73 26.93
N TRP A 46 -3.36 2.09 28.20
CA TRP A 46 -2.11 2.36 28.93
C TRP A 46 -1.28 1.10 29.12
N GLU A 47 -1.89 -0.02 29.52
CA GLU A 47 -1.20 -1.31 29.71
C GLU A 47 -0.66 -1.84 28.38
N SER A 48 -1.47 -1.85 27.32
CA SER A 48 -1.04 -2.25 25.97
C SER A 48 0.09 -1.35 25.44
N ASN A 49 0.00 -0.03 25.63
CA ASN A 49 1.08 0.88 25.23
C ASN A 49 2.37 0.71 26.05
N ALA A 50 2.28 0.32 27.33
CA ALA A 50 3.45 0.09 28.14
C ALA A 50 4.21 -1.15 27.71
N GLU A 51 3.50 -2.23 27.36
CA GLU A 51 4.06 -3.47 26.86
C GLU A 51 4.69 -3.31 25.47
N ASP A 52 3.99 -2.62 24.56
CA ASP A 52 4.52 -2.24 23.25
C ASP A 52 5.76 -1.36 23.36
N HIS A 53 5.75 -0.41 24.31
CA HIS A 53 6.88 0.49 24.53
C HIS A 53 8.12 -0.27 25.03
N GLN A 54 7.95 -1.24 25.95
CA GLN A 54 9.04 -2.08 26.44
C GLN A 54 9.60 -2.98 25.32
N ASN A 55 8.74 -3.55 24.49
CA ASN A 55 9.13 -4.38 23.36
C ASN A 55 9.93 -3.58 22.32
N ILE A 56 9.50 -2.35 22.01
CA ILE A 56 10.21 -1.47 21.08
C ILE A 56 11.57 -1.05 21.67
N GLU A 57 11.64 -0.67 22.96
CA GLU A 57 12.91 -0.30 23.59
C GLU A 57 13.88 -1.48 23.68
N ALA A 58 13.39 -2.68 24.01
CA ALA A 58 14.20 -3.90 24.00
C ALA A 58 14.73 -4.21 22.58
N PHE A 59 13.89 -4.05 21.58
CA PHE A 59 14.27 -4.20 20.18
C PHE A 59 15.37 -3.19 19.80
N LEU A 60 15.19 -1.90 20.10
CA LEU A 60 16.16 -0.84 19.79
C LEU A 60 17.49 -1.03 20.53
N LYS A 61 17.48 -1.53 21.78
CA LYS A 61 18.70 -1.86 22.54
C LYS A 61 19.49 -3.01 21.92
N ASN A 62 18.79 -4.03 21.40
CA ASN A 62 19.42 -5.19 20.77
C ASN A 62 20.04 -4.87 19.40
N TYR A 63 19.74 -3.72 18.82
CA TYR A 63 20.27 -3.30 17.51
C TYR A 63 21.74 -2.81 17.56
N GLY A 64 22.25 -2.46 18.73
CA GLY A 64 23.64 -2.09 18.93
C GLY A 64 24.13 -0.92 18.08
N SER A 65 25.37 -0.97 17.61
CA SER A 65 26.06 0.08 16.83
C SER A 65 25.51 0.33 15.42
N TYR A 66 24.60 -0.51 14.92
CA TYR A 66 23.95 -0.33 13.61
C TYR A 66 22.62 0.45 13.70
N ALA A 67 22.19 0.86 14.90
CA ALA A 67 20.96 1.62 15.05
C ALA A 67 21.10 3.03 14.46
N PRO A 68 20.12 3.49 13.66
CA PRO A 68 20.06 4.88 13.22
C PRO A 68 20.05 5.84 14.41
N LYS A 69 20.47 7.09 14.20
CA LYS A 69 20.55 8.08 15.28
C LYS A 69 19.19 8.31 15.93
N ARG A 70 19.13 8.26 17.26
CA ARG A 70 17.94 8.57 18.03
C ARG A 70 17.89 10.08 18.31
N TYR A 71 16.75 10.69 17.99
CA TYR A 71 16.44 12.09 18.26
C TYR A 71 15.34 12.20 19.30
N ASN A 72 15.38 13.24 20.16
CA ASN A 72 14.25 13.59 21.00
C ASN A 72 13.21 14.42 20.23
N TYR A 73 11.98 14.52 20.75
CA TYR A 73 10.91 15.20 20.04
C TYR A 73 11.12 16.71 19.89
N SER A 74 11.86 17.34 20.80
CA SER A 74 12.23 18.75 20.70
C SER A 74 13.21 19.01 19.54
N GLU A 75 14.12 18.07 19.26
CA GLU A 75 14.98 18.11 18.07
C GLU A 75 14.16 17.95 16.80
N VAL A 76 13.16 17.03 16.78
CA VAL A 76 12.26 16.87 15.64
C VAL A 76 11.48 18.15 15.36
N LYS A 77 10.96 18.82 16.40
CA LYS A 77 10.31 20.14 16.23
C LYS A 77 11.26 21.18 15.66
N ARG A 78 12.49 21.24 16.17
CA ARG A 78 13.49 22.21 15.72
C ARG A 78 13.86 21.98 14.25
N MET A 79 14.20 20.74 13.84
CA MET A 79 14.60 20.43 12.47
C MET A 79 13.47 20.66 11.46
N THR A 80 12.20 20.55 11.88
CA THR A 80 11.02 20.79 11.03
C THR A 80 10.47 22.23 11.14
N SER A 81 11.15 23.13 11.88
CA SER A 81 10.64 24.47 12.18
C SER A 81 9.20 24.44 12.72
N CYS A 82 8.95 23.59 13.72
CA CYS A 82 7.62 23.32 14.28
C CYS A 82 6.61 22.81 13.26
N PHE A 83 7.03 21.88 12.38
CA PHE A 83 6.19 21.24 11.37
C PHE A 83 5.61 22.21 10.32
N LYS A 84 6.37 23.28 9.99
CA LYS A 84 5.91 24.34 9.09
C LYS A 84 5.71 23.86 7.65
N ASN A 85 6.67 23.10 7.10
CA ASN A 85 6.69 22.73 5.69
C ASN A 85 6.21 21.29 5.49
N LYS A 86 4.90 21.11 5.32
CA LYS A 86 4.29 19.81 5.09
C LYS A 86 4.53 19.37 3.65
N LEU A 87 5.08 18.16 3.46
CA LEU A 87 5.33 17.53 2.16
C LEU A 87 4.18 16.64 1.72
N GLY A 88 3.50 16.00 2.68
CA GLY A 88 2.39 15.09 2.40
C GLY A 88 1.71 14.59 3.66
N GLN A 89 0.58 13.88 3.45
CA GLN A 89 -0.18 13.22 4.52
C GLN A 89 -0.72 11.91 3.98
N GLY A 90 -0.56 10.84 4.75
CA GLY A 90 -1.09 9.51 4.45
C GLY A 90 -1.87 8.93 5.63
N GLY A 91 -2.35 7.70 5.48
CA GLY A 91 -3.07 6.98 6.54
C GLY A 91 -2.27 6.78 7.82
N TYR A 92 -0.96 6.73 7.73
CA TYR A 92 -0.01 6.44 8.81
C TYR A 92 0.59 7.69 9.45
N GLY A 93 0.44 8.88 8.86
CA GLY A 93 1.00 10.09 9.44
C GLY A 93 1.15 11.24 8.46
N SER A 94 1.91 12.26 8.88
CA SER A 94 2.23 13.43 8.07
C SER A 94 3.74 13.53 7.87
N VAL A 95 4.16 13.93 6.67
CA VAL A 95 5.58 14.10 6.31
C VAL A 95 5.90 15.59 6.19
N TYR A 96 7.01 16.01 6.78
CA TYR A 96 7.47 17.40 6.80
C TYR A 96 8.89 17.51 6.29
N LYS A 97 9.20 18.60 5.57
CA LYS A 97 10.59 18.95 5.24
C LYS A 97 11.29 19.47 6.49
N GLY A 98 12.50 18.99 6.71
CA GLY A 98 13.36 19.43 7.80
C GLY A 98 14.78 19.68 7.34
N THR A 99 15.60 20.21 8.27
CA THR A 99 17.03 20.43 8.06
C THR A 99 17.80 20.00 9.31
N LEU A 100 18.78 19.13 9.14
CA LEU A 100 19.69 18.72 10.22
C LEU A 100 20.68 19.83 10.58
N GLN A 101 21.38 19.69 11.71
CA GLN A 101 22.38 20.67 12.18
C GLN A 101 23.54 20.87 11.18
N ASN A 102 23.87 19.84 10.41
CA ASN A 102 24.90 19.89 9.35
C ASN A 102 24.42 20.54 8.04
N GLY A 103 23.19 21.08 8.00
CA GLY A 103 22.60 21.67 6.80
C GLY A 103 21.90 20.68 5.84
N SER A 104 22.02 19.37 6.07
CA SER A 104 21.40 18.37 5.20
C SER A 104 19.87 18.42 5.29
N HIS A 105 19.18 18.37 4.13
CA HIS A 105 17.74 18.32 4.08
C HIS A 105 17.22 16.91 4.36
N VAL A 106 16.15 16.83 5.14
CA VAL A 106 15.50 15.57 5.54
C VAL A 106 13.99 15.64 5.33
N ALA A 107 13.38 14.47 5.18
CA ALA A 107 11.94 14.26 5.26
C ALA A 107 11.61 13.60 6.59
N VAL A 108 10.74 14.19 7.37
CA VAL A 108 10.35 13.72 8.70
C VAL A 108 8.92 13.22 8.68
N LYS A 109 8.75 11.89 8.74
CA LYS A 109 7.45 11.21 8.83
C LYS A 109 7.05 11.12 10.30
N VAL A 110 6.04 11.91 10.69
CA VAL A 110 5.47 11.88 12.05
C VAL A 110 4.28 10.94 12.04
N LEU A 111 4.36 9.86 12.81
CA LEU A 111 3.34 8.83 12.86
C LEU A 111 2.18 9.22 13.78
N ASN A 112 0.95 8.86 13.38
CA ASN A 112 -0.24 9.09 14.19
C ASN A 112 -0.31 8.04 15.31
N GLY A 113 -0.14 8.47 16.57
CA GLY A 113 -0.08 7.60 17.75
C GLY A 113 -1.34 6.79 18.08
N LEU A 114 -2.43 6.92 17.30
CA LEU A 114 -3.72 6.27 17.57
C LEU A 114 -4.02 5.06 16.66
N LYS A 115 -3.19 4.81 15.64
CA LYS A 115 -3.41 3.70 14.69
C LYS A 115 -2.27 2.70 14.79
N GLY A 116 -2.59 1.47 15.20
CA GLY A 116 -1.65 0.34 15.28
C GLY A 116 -0.77 0.33 16.54
N ASN A 117 -0.38 -0.85 16.98
CA ASN A 117 0.44 -1.11 18.19
C ASN A 117 1.93 -0.74 18.00
N GLY A 118 2.27 0.27 17.21
CA GLY A 118 3.66 0.59 16.90
C GLY A 118 4.34 -0.39 15.92
N GLU A 119 3.63 -1.39 15.43
CA GLU A 119 4.13 -2.40 14.51
C GLU A 119 4.74 -1.78 13.24
N GLU A 120 4.09 -0.77 12.69
CA GLU A 120 4.58 -0.04 11.50
C GLU A 120 5.93 0.65 11.77
N PHE A 121 6.05 1.31 12.94
CA PHE A 121 7.31 1.94 13.33
C PHE A 121 8.43 0.91 13.48
N ILE A 122 8.14 -0.22 14.14
CA ILE A 122 9.12 -1.31 14.32
C ILE A 122 9.49 -1.90 12.97
N ASN A 123 8.51 -2.23 12.12
CA ASN A 123 8.75 -2.80 10.81
C ASN A 123 9.62 -1.88 9.96
N GLU A 124 9.34 -0.58 9.97
CA GLU A 124 10.08 0.41 9.20
C GLU A 124 11.52 0.57 9.71
N VAL A 125 11.72 0.74 11.03
CA VAL A 125 13.06 0.81 11.61
C VAL A 125 13.82 -0.50 11.41
N ALA A 126 13.19 -1.66 11.68
CA ALA A 126 13.82 -2.97 11.56
C ALA A 126 14.25 -3.31 10.14
N SER A 127 13.44 -2.92 9.16
CA SER A 127 13.73 -3.21 7.76
C SER A 127 14.81 -2.27 7.21
N ILE A 128 14.63 -0.94 7.34
CA ILE A 128 15.51 0.03 6.70
C ILE A 128 16.89 0.09 7.35
N SER A 129 16.99 -0.04 8.69
CA SER A 129 18.30 0.00 9.37
C SER A 129 19.24 -1.14 8.96
N ARG A 130 18.73 -2.16 8.27
CA ARG A 130 19.51 -3.27 7.71
C ARG A 130 19.81 -3.13 6.22
N THR A 131 19.41 -2.03 5.61
CA THR A 131 19.55 -1.80 4.19
C THR A 131 20.56 -0.70 3.89
N SER A 132 21.38 -0.92 2.87
CA SER A 132 22.25 0.08 2.28
C SER A 132 22.32 -0.19 0.79
N HIS A 133 21.49 0.50 0.01
CA HIS A 133 21.43 0.31 -1.44
C HIS A 133 20.99 1.60 -2.15
N VAL A 134 21.55 1.84 -3.34
CA VAL A 134 21.28 3.06 -4.12
C VAL A 134 19.80 3.26 -4.43
N ASN A 135 19.02 2.18 -4.57
CA ASN A 135 17.59 2.23 -4.87
C ASN A 135 16.66 1.98 -3.65
N VAL A 136 17.17 2.18 -2.44
CA VAL A 136 16.39 2.13 -1.20
C VAL A 136 16.64 3.43 -0.43
N VAL A 137 15.60 3.99 0.21
CA VAL A 137 15.76 5.19 1.03
C VAL A 137 16.68 4.94 2.22
N SER A 138 17.42 5.98 2.65
CA SER A 138 18.25 5.94 3.85
C SER A 138 17.52 6.53 5.03
N LEU A 139 17.50 5.81 6.15
CA LEU A 139 17.01 6.29 7.43
C LEU A 139 18.13 7.00 8.19
N GLU A 140 18.03 8.32 8.31
CA GLU A 140 19.01 9.17 9.03
C GLU A 140 18.82 9.12 10.55
N GLY A 141 17.63 8.70 10.99
CA GLY A 141 17.33 8.56 12.39
C GLY A 141 15.86 8.38 12.70
N PHE A 142 15.56 8.28 13.99
CA PHE A 142 14.19 8.13 14.46
C PHE A 142 13.98 8.88 15.80
N CYS A 143 12.73 9.18 16.10
CA CYS A 143 12.28 9.64 17.41
C CYS A 143 11.31 8.62 17.99
N PHE A 144 11.58 8.19 19.23
CA PHE A 144 10.69 7.35 20.01
C PHE A 144 10.70 7.89 21.46
N GLU A 145 9.66 8.68 21.81
CA GLU A 145 9.56 9.38 23.08
C GLU A 145 8.09 9.43 23.53
N GLY A 146 7.75 8.68 24.57
CA GLY A 146 6.37 8.53 25.03
C GLY A 146 5.46 8.06 23.87
N CYS A 147 4.43 8.84 23.56
CA CYS A 147 3.52 8.56 22.44
C CYS A 147 4.00 9.17 21.10
N LYS A 148 5.17 9.82 21.09
CA LYS A 148 5.68 10.50 19.89
C LYS A 148 6.61 9.58 19.12
N ARG A 149 6.29 9.36 17.85
CA ARG A 149 7.08 8.53 16.92
C ARG A 149 7.31 9.32 15.65
N ALA A 150 8.55 9.39 15.22
CA ALA A 150 8.91 9.99 13.94
C ALA A 150 10.08 9.23 13.29
N LEU A 151 10.12 9.22 11.98
CA LEU A 151 11.18 8.64 11.16
C LEU A 151 11.78 9.75 10.32
N ILE A 152 13.11 9.83 10.28
CA ILE A 152 13.86 10.88 9.61
C ILE A 152 14.62 10.24 8.45
N TYR A 153 14.30 10.66 7.21
CA TYR A 153 14.89 10.15 5.98
C TYR A 153 15.67 11.23 5.24
N LYS A 154 16.62 10.83 4.40
CA LYS A 154 17.20 11.73 3.41
C LYS A 154 16.08 12.32 2.54
N PHE A 155 16.13 13.65 2.30
CA PHE A 155 15.11 14.32 1.50
C PHE A 155 15.27 13.97 0.01
N MET A 156 14.15 13.67 -0.67
CA MET A 156 14.09 13.38 -2.09
C MET A 156 13.40 14.55 -2.81
N PRO A 157 14.15 15.37 -3.56
CA PRO A 157 13.64 16.64 -4.08
C PRO A 157 12.53 16.47 -5.13
N ASN A 158 12.58 15.41 -5.94
CA ASN A 158 11.56 15.17 -6.96
C ASN A 158 10.27 14.50 -6.39
N GLY A 159 10.29 14.06 -5.10
CA GLY A 159 9.11 13.46 -4.46
C GLY A 159 8.78 12.08 -5.01
N SER A 160 7.48 11.73 -5.09
CA SER A 160 7.04 10.40 -5.51
C SER A 160 6.90 10.29 -7.03
N LEU A 161 7.18 9.07 -7.55
CA LEU A 161 7.03 8.70 -8.96
C LEU A 161 5.61 8.94 -9.49
N GLU A 162 4.60 8.84 -8.63
CA GLU A 162 3.21 9.10 -8.98
C GLU A 162 2.98 10.42 -9.71
N LYS A 163 3.71 11.47 -9.31
CA LYS A 163 3.60 12.81 -9.90
C LYS A 163 3.96 12.87 -11.39
N PHE A 164 4.71 11.88 -11.86
CA PHE A 164 5.28 11.84 -13.21
C PHE A 164 4.66 10.78 -14.11
N ILE A 165 3.80 9.90 -13.56
CA ILE A 165 3.19 8.81 -14.33
C ILE A 165 1.88 9.23 -14.96
N TYR A 166 0.98 9.86 -14.16
CA TYR A 166 -0.36 10.15 -14.63
C TYR A 166 -0.41 11.51 -15.31
N GLU A 167 -0.87 11.52 -16.55
CA GLU A 167 -1.07 12.74 -17.33
C GLU A 167 -2.32 13.48 -16.85
N GLU A 168 -2.17 14.75 -16.50
CA GLU A 168 -3.29 15.68 -16.54
C GLU A 168 -3.62 15.93 -18.01
N ARG A 169 -4.86 15.73 -18.41
CA ARG A 169 -5.44 15.65 -19.78
C ARG A 169 -5.13 16.81 -20.76
N SER A 170 -4.18 17.69 -20.51
CA SER A 170 -4.00 18.90 -21.32
C SER A 170 -2.82 18.91 -22.30
N ASP A 171 -1.77 18.11 -22.09
CA ASP A 171 -0.61 18.13 -22.98
C ASP A 171 -0.14 16.70 -23.30
N SER A 172 -0.04 16.39 -24.58
CA SER A 172 0.37 15.09 -25.14
C SER A 172 1.84 14.72 -24.90
N VAL A 173 2.51 15.39 -23.96
CA VAL A 173 3.94 15.19 -23.69
C VAL A 173 4.12 14.57 -22.30
N ARG A 174 4.74 13.39 -22.24
CA ARG A 174 5.12 12.75 -20.97
C ARG A 174 6.09 13.63 -20.19
N GLN A 175 5.89 13.75 -18.88
CA GLN A 175 6.83 14.47 -18.00
C GLN A 175 8.19 13.77 -17.91
N LEU A 176 8.24 12.43 -18.02
CA LEU A 176 9.46 11.63 -18.08
C LEU A 176 9.54 10.89 -19.42
N GLY A 177 10.62 11.14 -20.19
CA GLY A 177 10.91 10.40 -21.41
C GLY A 177 11.20 8.91 -21.14
N TRP A 178 11.03 8.08 -22.18
CA TRP A 178 11.19 6.62 -22.12
C TRP A 178 12.53 6.16 -21.53
N PRO A 179 13.69 6.78 -21.86
CA PRO A 179 14.97 6.40 -21.28
C PRO A 179 15.00 6.57 -19.74
N ILE A 180 14.35 7.59 -19.21
CA ILE A 180 14.27 7.82 -17.76
C ILE A 180 13.30 6.83 -17.12
N LEU A 181 12.13 6.61 -17.71
CA LEU A 181 11.14 5.61 -17.21
C LEU A 181 11.77 4.22 -17.14
N TYR A 182 12.52 3.82 -18.18
CA TYR A 182 13.23 2.56 -18.20
C TYR A 182 14.28 2.46 -17.08
N LYS A 183 15.12 3.50 -16.91
CA LYS A 183 16.11 3.56 -15.81
C LYS A 183 15.42 3.48 -14.43
N VAL A 184 14.28 4.14 -14.27
CA VAL A 184 13.49 4.07 -13.04
C VAL A 184 12.97 2.66 -12.81
N ALA A 185 12.36 2.02 -13.81
CA ALA A 185 11.88 0.64 -13.69
C ALA A 185 13.02 -0.33 -13.32
N LEU A 186 14.16 -0.25 -14.00
CA LEU A 186 15.34 -1.06 -13.72
C LEU A 186 15.90 -0.80 -12.31
N GLY A 187 15.98 0.46 -11.89
CA GLY A 187 16.43 0.82 -10.54
C GLY A 187 15.54 0.24 -9.44
N ILE A 188 14.22 0.29 -9.62
CA ILE A 188 13.28 -0.33 -8.67
C ILE A 188 13.48 -1.85 -8.64
N ALA A 189 13.65 -2.49 -9.79
CA ALA A 189 13.91 -3.93 -9.88
C ALA A 189 15.18 -4.33 -9.11
N ARG A 190 16.27 -3.58 -9.26
CA ARG A 190 17.53 -3.78 -8.52
C ARG A 190 17.35 -3.54 -7.02
N GLY A 191 16.58 -2.53 -6.63
CA GLY A 191 16.22 -2.29 -5.23
C GLY A 191 15.47 -3.47 -4.61
N LEU A 192 14.47 -4.01 -5.30
CA LEU A 192 13.73 -5.20 -4.86
C LEU A 192 14.59 -6.46 -4.85
N GLU A 193 15.45 -6.65 -5.85
CA GLU A 193 16.41 -7.75 -5.85
C GLU A 193 17.30 -7.72 -4.59
N TYR A 194 17.83 -6.54 -4.25
CA TYR A 194 18.61 -6.35 -3.03
C TYR A 194 17.82 -6.70 -1.77
N LEU A 195 16.57 -6.23 -1.64
CA LEU A 195 15.71 -6.55 -0.49
C LEU A 195 15.43 -8.05 -0.39
N HIS A 196 15.23 -8.74 -1.52
CA HIS A 196 14.90 -10.16 -1.55
C HIS A 196 16.13 -11.07 -1.39
N ARG A 197 17.33 -10.67 -1.82
CA ARG A 197 18.51 -11.52 -1.88
C ARG A 197 19.79 -10.92 -1.29
N GLY A 198 19.97 -9.60 -1.40
CA GLY A 198 21.17 -8.90 -0.96
C GLY A 198 21.28 -8.75 0.55
N CYS A 199 20.16 -8.67 1.25
CA CYS A 199 20.12 -8.55 2.71
C CYS A 199 20.39 -9.88 3.41
N THR A 200 20.95 -9.86 4.64
CA THR A 200 21.14 -11.05 5.49
C THR A 200 19.80 -11.75 5.80
N THR A 201 18.77 -10.96 6.07
CA THR A 201 17.39 -11.40 6.22
C THR A 201 16.59 -10.85 5.04
N ARG A 202 15.79 -11.68 4.39
CA ARG A 202 14.94 -11.27 3.28
C ARG A 202 13.91 -10.26 3.76
N ILE A 203 13.75 -9.16 3.04
CA ILE A 203 12.76 -8.12 3.32
C ILE A 203 11.69 -8.19 2.25
N LEU A 204 10.44 -8.42 2.65
CA LEU A 204 9.26 -8.40 1.81
C LEU A 204 8.53 -7.08 2.06
N HIS A 205 8.32 -6.28 1.01
CA HIS A 205 7.85 -4.91 1.16
C HIS A 205 6.31 -4.82 1.31
N PHE A 206 5.57 -5.57 0.50
CA PHE A 206 4.10 -5.67 0.47
C PHE A 206 3.31 -4.38 0.17
N ASP A 207 3.98 -3.29 -0.17
CA ASP A 207 3.30 -2.06 -0.58
C ASP A 207 4.04 -1.31 -1.70
N ILE A 208 4.51 -2.05 -2.71
CA ILE A 208 5.13 -1.47 -3.91
C ILE A 208 4.08 -0.82 -4.76
N LYS A 209 4.20 0.50 -4.95
CA LYS A 209 3.31 1.37 -5.74
C LYS A 209 4.00 2.69 -6.06
N PRO A 210 3.51 3.49 -7.04
CA PRO A 210 4.15 4.75 -7.44
C PRO A 210 4.32 5.77 -6.30
N HIS A 211 3.41 5.81 -5.34
CA HIS A 211 3.49 6.69 -4.17
C HIS A 211 4.72 6.38 -3.28
N ASN A 212 5.12 5.12 -3.20
CA ASN A 212 6.20 4.64 -2.33
C ASN A 212 7.55 4.56 -3.05
N ILE A 213 7.63 5.01 -4.30
CA ILE A 213 8.89 5.19 -5.03
C ILE A 213 9.20 6.68 -5.05
N LEU A 214 10.26 7.07 -4.37
CA LEU A 214 10.74 8.45 -4.35
C LEU A 214 11.85 8.63 -5.37
N LEU A 215 11.99 9.84 -5.91
CA LEU A 215 13.00 10.18 -6.90
C LEU A 215 13.95 11.21 -6.30
N ASP A 216 15.25 10.94 -6.36
CA ASP A 216 16.27 11.91 -5.97
C ASP A 216 16.48 12.98 -7.06
N GLU A 217 17.48 13.83 -6.90
CA GLU A 217 17.80 14.94 -7.82
C GLU A 217 18.09 14.49 -9.26
N ASP A 218 18.64 13.27 -9.43
CA ASP A 218 18.97 12.68 -10.72
C ASP A 218 17.88 11.72 -11.25
N PHE A 219 16.67 11.77 -10.68
CA PHE A 219 15.58 10.83 -10.95
C PHE A 219 15.93 9.36 -10.65
N CYS A 220 16.93 9.09 -9.82
CA CYS A 220 17.22 7.76 -9.35
C CYS A 220 16.13 7.29 -8.35
N PRO A 221 15.47 6.15 -8.59
CA PRO A 221 14.37 5.71 -7.74
C PRO A 221 14.86 5.16 -6.40
N LYS A 222 14.11 5.44 -5.35
CA LYS A 222 14.32 4.98 -3.98
C LYS A 222 13.03 4.33 -3.46
N ILE A 223 13.07 3.04 -3.17
CA ILE A 223 11.97 2.33 -2.51
C ILE A 223 11.82 2.87 -1.09
N SER A 224 10.60 3.24 -0.70
CA SER A 224 10.29 3.86 0.59
C SER A 224 9.01 3.29 1.22
N ASP A 225 8.70 3.67 2.47
CA ASP A 225 7.53 3.26 3.25
C ASP A 225 7.48 1.76 3.57
N PHE A 226 8.36 1.32 4.46
CA PHE A 226 8.47 -0.06 4.91
C PHE A 226 7.51 -0.43 6.06
N GLY A 227 6.47 0.36 6.30
CA GLY A 227 5.51 0.14 7.38
C GLY A 227 4.78 -1.21 7.32
N LEU A 228 4.56 -1.76 6.13
CA LEU A 228 3.99 -3.08 5.92
C LEU A 228 5.02 -4.20 5.71
N ALA A 229 6.31 -3.86 5.70
CA ALA A 229 7.37 -4.81 5.39
C ALA A 229 7.47 -5.93 6.43
N LYS A 230 7.92 -7.10 5.99
CA LYS A 230 8.20 -8.25 6.85
C LYS A 230 9.61 -8.78 6.63
N LEU A 231 10.27 -9.05 7.75
CA LEU A 231 11.54 -9.77 7.77
C LEU A 231 11.26 -11.28 7.72
N CYS A 232 11.84 -11.96 6.74
CA CYS A 232 11.66 -13.39 6.52
C CYS A 232 13.03 -14.07 6.47
N MET A 233 13.18 -15.19 7.20
CA MET A 233 14.41 -15.96 7.09
C MET A 233 14.57 -16.52 5.69
N LYS A 234 15.80 -16.56 5.15
CA LYS A 234 16.05 -17.02 3.76
C LYS A 234 15.58 -18.44 3.49
N LYS A 235 15.44 -19.28 4.53
CA LYS A 235 14.92 -20.65 4.43
C LYS A 235 13.39 -20.72 4.32
N GLU A 236 12.68 -19.64 4.70
CA GLU A 236 11.22 -19.60 4.65
C GLU A 236 10.80 -19.07 3.27
N SER A 237 10.01 -19.86 2.55
CA SER A 237 9.49 -19.49 1.24
C SER A 237 8.13 -18.80 1.33
N ILE A 238 7.35 -19.11 2.38
CA ILE A 238 5.97 -18.65 2.57
C ILE A 238 5.86 -17.93 3.91
N VAL A 239 5.16 -16.81 3.92
CA VAL A 239 4.95 -15.99 5.12
C VAL A 239 3.49 -16.08 5.54
N SER A 240 3.25 -16.32 6.84
CA SER A 240 1.91 -16.21 7.40
C SER A 240 1.51 -14.74 7.53
N MET A 241 0.41 -14.35 6.91
CA MET A 241 -0.19 -13.01 7.05
C MET A 241 -1.57 -13.11 7.68
N LEU A 242 -1.80 -12.36 8.75
CA LEU A 242 -3.12 -12.13 9.34
C LEU A 242 -3.79 -10.96 8.60
N GLY A 243 -4.74 -11.29 7.71
CA GLY A 243 -5.49 -10.32 6.92
C GLY A 243 -4.80 -9.88 5.62
N ALA A 244 -5.60 -9.40 4.66
CA ALA A 244 -5.11 -8.79 3.42
C ALA A 244 -4.51 -7.42 3.75
N ARG A 245 -3.24 -7.19 3.37
CA ARG A 245 -2.52 -5.92 3.54
C ARG A 245 -1.93 -5.50 2.20
N GLY A 246 -1.90 -4.21 1.93
CA GLY A 246 -1.38 -3.62 0.71
C GLY A 246 -2.36 -2.63 0.10
N THR A 247 -2.04 -2.11 -1.08
CA THR A 247 -2.84 -1.11 -1.79
C THR A 247 -3.63 -1.77 -2.93
N ILE A 248 -4.95 -1.51 -2.99
CA ILE A 248 -5.82 -1.99 -4.08
C ILE A 248 -5.23 -1.57 -5.43
N GLY A 249 -5.22 -2.49 -6.40
CA GLY A 249 -4.61 -2.31 -7.72
C GLY A 249 -3.18 -2.87 -7.81
N TYR A 250 -2.48 -3.06 -6.67
CA TYR A 250 -1.11 -3.62 -6.62
C TYR A 250 -1.00 -4.88 -5.77
N ILE A 251 -2.04 -5.19 -4.99
CA ILE A 251 -2.07 -6.39 -4.14
C ILE A 251 -2.04 -7.65 -5.01
N ALA A 252 -1.12 -8.55 -4.73
CA ALA A 252 -1.04 -9.84 -5.40
C ALA A 252 -2.23 -10.74 -5.05
N PRO A 253 -2.73 -11.55 -6.01
CA PRO A 253 -3.92 -12.37 -5.82
C PRO A 253 -3.86 -13.31 -4.62
N GLU A 254 -2.71 -13.91 -4.33
CA GLU A 254 -2.51 -14.83 -3.20
C GLU A 254 -2.61 -14.16 -1.82
N ILE A 255 -2.45 -12.84 -1.74
CA ILE A 255 -2.64 -12.08 -0.50
C ILE A 255 -4.14 -12.00 -0.15
N VAL A 256 -4.99 -11.89 -1.17
CA VAL A 256 -6.45 -11.79 -1.02
C VAL A 256 -7.08 -13.18 -0.97
N CYS A 257 -6.65 -14.08 -1.86
CA CYS A 257 -7.18 -15.43 -2.02
C CYS A 257 -6.10 -16.47 -1.77
N ARG A 258 -6.10 -17.07 -0.58
CA ARG A 258 -5.09 -18.04 -0.14
C ARG A 258 -5.02 -19.31 -1.00
N ASN A 259 -6.07 -19.62 -1.76
CA ASN A 259 -6.11 -20.77 -2.65
C ASN A 259 -5.24 -20.59 -3.90
N LEU A 260 -4.78 -19.37 -4.19
CA LEU A 260 -3.95 -19.06 -5.36
C LEU A 260 -2.43 -19.18 -5.08
N GLY A 261 -2.04 -19.60 -3.89
CA GLY A 261 -0.64 -19.82 -3.53
C GLY A 261 -0.24 -19.20 -2.19
N GLY A 262 1.01 -19.41 -1.79
CA GLY A 262 1.58 -18.87 -0.56
C GLY A 262 2.12 -17.46 -0.74
N VAL A 263 1.86 -16.59 0.24
CA VAL A 263 2.41 -15.23 0.29
C VAL A 263 3.93 -15.27 0.43
N SER A 264 4.64 -14.61 -0.48
CA SER A 264 6.10 -14.65 -0.53
C SER A 264 6.68 -13.39 -1.18
N HIS A 265 8.00 -13.38 -1.45
CA HIS A 265 8.66 -12.34 -2.23
C HIS A 265 8.06 -12.18 -3.65
N LYS A 266 7.34 -13.20 -4.15
CA LYS A 266 6.65 -13.15 -5.45
C LYS A 266 5.45 -12.18 -5.44
N SER A 267 4.96 -11.82 -4.24
CA SER A 267 3.90 -10.82 -4.11
C SER A 267 4.43 -9.40 -4.44
N ASP A 268 5.68 -9.08 -4.05
CA ASP A 268 6.31 -7.81 -4.45
C ASP A 268 6.60 -7.78 -5.96
N VAL A 269 6.91 -8.93 -6.56
CA VAL A 269 7.09 -9.05 -8.03
C VAL A 269 5.80 -8.69 -8.76
N TYR A 270 4.65 -9.18 -8.27
CA TYR A 270 3.34 -8.82 -8.84
C TYR A 270 3.09 -7.32 -8.74
N SER A 271 3.27 -6.73 -7.56
CA SER A 271 3.10 -5.30 -7.34
C SER A 271 4.01 -4.45 -8.23
N TYR A 272 5.26 -4.89 -8.41
CA TYR A 272 6.21 -4.29 -9.34
C TYR A 272 5.69 -4.31 -10.78
N GLY A 273 5.22 -5.47 -11.28
CA GLY A 273 4.65 -5.59 -12.63
C GLY A 273 3.47 -4.65 -12.85
N MET A 274 2.51 -4.61 -11.90
CA MET A 274 1.36 -3.70 -11.95
C MET A 274 1.79 -2.23 -12.01
N MET A 275 2.78 -1.85 -11.21
CA MET A 275 3.31 -0.48 -11.20
C MET A 275 3.99 -0.12 -12.53
N VAL A 276 4.80 -1.00 -13.10
CA VAL A 276 5.49 -0.72 -14.36
C VAL A 276 4.50 -0.62 -15.52
N LEU A 277 3.41 -1.38 -15.53
CA LEU A 277 2.34 -1.22 -16.53
C LEU A 277 1.69 0.17 -16.45
N GLU A 278 1.45 0.71 -15.25
CA GLU A 278 0.97 2.09 -15.10
C GLU A 278 1.99 3.12 -15.59
N MET A 279 3.30 2.90 -15.33
CA MET A 279 4.36 3.75 -15.86
C MET A 279 4.36 3.78 -17.39
N VAL A 280 4.18 2.62 -18.02
CA VAL A 280 4.10 2.48 -19.49
C VAL A 280 2.84 3.14 -20.04
N GLY A 281 1.70 2.90 -19.40
CA GLY A 281 0.40 3.39 -19.85
C GLY A 281 0.13 4.86 -19.61
N GLY A 282 0.83 5.49 -18.65
CA GLY A 282 0.51 6.84 -18.18
C GLY A 282 -0.86 6.92 -17.48
N ARG A 283 -1.44 5.79 -17.07
CA ARG A 283 -2.79 5.67 -16.52
C ARG A 283 -2.88 4.57 -15.49
N LYS A 284 -3.95 4.59 -14.68
CA LYS A 284 -4.27 3.49 -13.76
C LYS A 284 -4.58 2.21 -14.52
N ASN A 285 -4.15 1.05 -13.99
CA ASN A 285 -4.44 -0.26 -14.57
C ASN A 285 -5.94 -0.59 -14.56
N VAL A 286 -6.71 -0.05 -13.61
CA VAL A 286 -8.16 -0.16 -13.55
C VAL A 286 -8.75 1.23 -13.69
N ASP A 287 -9.45 1.46 -14.79
CA ASP A 287 -10.14 2.72 -15.06
C ASP A 287 -11.59 2.42 -15.42
N VAL A 288 -12.50 2.75 -14.51
CA VAL A 288 -13.96 2.57 -14.69
C VAL A 288 -14.60 3.69 -15.53
N GLY A 289 -13.85 4.69 -15.95
CA GLY A 289 -14.32 5.81 -16.77
C GLY A 289 -14.20 5.59 -18.29
N VAL A 290 -13.71 4.42 -18.74
CA VAL A 290 -13.59 4.10 -20.17
C VAL A 290 -14.84 3.37 -20.69
N ASP A 291 -15.28 3.75 -21.89
CA ASP A 291 -16.52 3.25 -22.48
C ASP A 291 -16.45 1.77 -22.96
N ARG A 292 -15.24 1.23 -23.17
CA ARG A 292 -15.04 -0.14 -23.64
C ARG A 292 -14.62 -1.06 -22.51
N THR A 293 -15.37 -2.13 -22.28
CA THR A 293 -15.08 -3.15 -21.26
C THR A 293 -13.70 -3.79 -21.38
N SER A 294 -13.17 -3.93 -22.61
CA SER A 294 -11.81 -4.45 -22.86
C SER A 294 -10.70 -3.49 -22.42
N GLU A 295 -11.00 -2.21 -22.24
CA GLU A 295 -10.05 -1.18 -21.86
C GLU A 295 -10.08 -0.86 -20.34
N ILE A 296 -11.08 -1.38 -19.63
CA ILE A 296 -11.22 -1.20 -18.18
C ILE A 296 -10.01 -1.75 -17.41
N TYR A 297 -9.46 -2.88 -17.88
CA TYR A 297 -8.29 -3.51 -17.29
C TYR A 297 -7.11 -3.44 -18.25
N PHE A 298 -6.26 -2.45 -18.06
CA PHE A 298 -5.16 -2.11 -18.97
C PHE A 298 -4.15 -3.26 -19.24
N PRO A 299 -3.79 -4.13 -18.28
CA PRO A 299 -2.94 -5.28 -18.56
C PRO A 299 -3.51 -6.25 -19.59
N HIS A 300 -4.83 -6.41 -19.63
CA HIS A 300 -5.50 -7.26 -20.64
C HIS A 300 -5.37 -6.66 -22.05
N TRP A 301 -5.61 -5.36 -22.16
CA TRP A 301 -5.50 -4.65 -23.43
C TRP A 301 -4.06 -4.71 -23.98
N LEU A 302 -3.06 -4.51 -23.12
CA LEU A 302 -1.64 -4.63 -23.53
C LEU A 302 -1.28 -6.04 -23.98
N TYR A 303 -1.76 -7.07 -23.25
CA TYR A 303 -1.51 -8.45 -23.60
C TYR A 303 -2.04 -8.77 -25.00
N GLN A 304 -3.30 -8.40 -25.30
CA GLN A 304 -3.92 -8.66 -26.60
C GLN A 304 -3.14 -8.00 -27.74
N ARG A 305 -2.69 -6.78 -27.58
CA ARG A 305 -1.90 -6.08 -28.60
C ARG A 305 -0.56 -6.72 -28.88
N ILE A 306 0.14 -7.15 -27.81
CA ILE A 306 1.41 -7.88 -28.00
C ILE A 306 1.19 -9.24 -28.63
N GLU A 307 0.14 -9.97 -28.24
CA GLU A 307 -0.21 -11.28 -28.81
C GLU A 307 -0.51 -11.19 -30.30
N LEU A 308 -1.12 -10.11 -30.76
CA LEU A 308 -1.44 -9.85 -32.17
C LEU A 308 -0.31 -9.15 -32.94
N ASP A 309 0.83 -8.90 -32.30
CA ASP A 309 1.94 -8.11 -32.83
C ASP A 309 1.54 -6.71 -33.31
N GLU A 310 0.47 -6.16 -32.69
CA GLU A 310 -0.01 -4.83 -32.99
C GLU A 310 0.85 -3.76 -32.32
N GLU A 311 0.82 -2.56 -32.91
CA GLU A 311 1.50 -1.40 -32.32
C GLU A 311 0.83 -0.99 -31.00
N LEU A 312 1.65 -0.78 -29.94
CA LEU A 312 1.15 -0.50 -28.58
C LEU A 312 0.49 0.88 -28.45
N GLN A 313 0.64 1.76 -29.44
CA GLN A 313 0.08 3.13 -29.46
C GLN A 313 0.31 3.87 -28.13
N LEU A 314 1.50 3.73 -27.57
CA LEU A 314 1.86 4.36 -26.32
C LEU A 314 2.31 5.80 -26.57
N ILE A 315 1.95 6.70 -25.63
CA ILE A 315 2.22 8.11 -25.78
C ILE A 315 3.74 8.40 -25.66
N GLY A 316 4.24 9.33 -26.49
CA GLY A 316 5.61 9.86 -26.38
C GLY A 316 6.70 8.94 -26.90
N ILE A 317 6.39 7.92 -27.72
CA ILE A 317 7.38 7.12 -28.43
C ILE A 317 7.82 7.91 -29.69
N MET A 318 9.10 8.24 -29.78
CA MET A 318 9.66 9.06 -30.85
C MET A 318 10.56 8.25 -31.80
N ASN A 319 11.05 7.09 -31.39
CA ASN A 319 12.01 6.29 -32.15
C ASN A 319 11.92 4.79 -31.81
N GLU A 320 12.61 3.94 -32.58
CA GLU A 320 12.58 2.47 -32.41
C GLU A 320 13.23 2.03 -31.10
N GLU A 321 14.22 2.75 -30.56
CA GLU A 321 14.85 2.41 -29.29
C GLU A 321 13.84 2.56 -28.12
N GLU A 322 13.05 3.63 -28.14
CA GLU A 322 12.01 3.86 -27.14
C GLU A 322 10.88 2.85 -27.26
N LYS A 323 10.54 2.45 -28.50
CA LYS A 323 9.57 1.39 -28.78
C LYS A 323 10.03 0.05 -28.23
N GLU A 324 11.32 -0.30 -28.43
CA GLU A 324 11.92 -1.49 -27.87
C GLU A 324 11.90 -1.47 -26.33
N CYS A 325 12.29 -0.35 -25.72
CA CYS A 325 12.22 -0.16 -24.27
C CYS A 325 10.80 -0.35 -23.73
N ALA A 326 9.82 0.27 -24.35
CA ALA A 326 8.41 0.17 -23.98
C ALA A 326 7.90 -1.27 -24.08
N ARG A 327 8.14 -1.94 -25.21
CA ARG A 327 7.75 -3.32 -25.44
C ARG A 327 8.40 -4.29 -24.43
N LYS A 328 9.67 -4.08 -24.12
CA LYS A 328 10.41 -4.85 -23.12
C LYS A 328 9.79 -4.67 -21.73
N MET A 329 9.52 -3.42 -21.31
CA MET A 329 8.88 -3.13 -20.02
C MET A 329 7.52 -3.82 -19.93
N VAL A 330 6.69 -3.80 -20.98
CA VAL A 330 5.38 -4.46 -20.99
C VAL A 330 5.54 -5.98 -20.87
N MET A 331 6.39 -6.62 -21.69
CA MET A 331 6.57 -8.07 -21.64
C MET A 331 7.06 -8.56 -20.30
N VAL A 332 8.06 -7.88 -19.71
CA VAL A 332 8.58 -8.22 -18.38
C VAL A 332 7.50 -8.05 -17.30
N SER A 333 6.70 -6.99 -17.40
CA SER A 333 5.62 -6.74 -16.46
C SER A 333 4.52 -7.81 -16.55
N LEU A 334 4.16 -8.25 -17.74
CA LEU A 334 3.19 -9.35 -17.96
C LEU A 334 3.69 -10.68 -17.37
N TRP A 335 5.00 -10.95 -17.40
CA TRP A 335 5.60 -12.07 -16.67
C TRP A 335 5.47 -11.90 -15.15
N CYS A 336 5.64 -10.67 -14.64
CA CYS A 336 5.56 -10.39 -13.21
C CYS A 336 4.16 -10.55 -12.62
N ILE A 337 3.09 -10.29 -13.41
CA ILE A 337 1.70 -10.30 -12.93
C ILE A 337 0.98 -11.63 -13.13
N GLN A 338 1.69 -12.73 -13.35
CA GLN A 338 1.09 -14.06 -13.44
C GLN A 338 0.25 -14.36 -12.19
N THR A 339 -0.92 -14.98 -12.38
CA THR A 339 -1.84 -15.29 -11.25
C THR A 339 -1.20 -16.25 -10.26
N ASP A 340 -0.56 -17.33 -10.76
CA ASP A 340 0.22 -18.25 -9.92
C ASP A 340 1.58 -17.62 -9.58
N PRO A 341 1.91 -17.43 -8.28
CA PRO A 341 3.19 -16.89 -7.86
C PRO A 341 4.41 -17.69 -8.37
N SER A 342 4.27 -19.01 -8.58
CA SER A 342 5.35 -19.88 -9.05
C SER A 342 5.79 -19.53 -10.47
N ASN A 343 4.87 -19.04 -11.30
CA ASN A 343 5.14 -18.66 -12.69
C ASN A 343 5.80 -17.26 -12.82
N ARG A 344 5.77 -16.46 -11.75
CA ARG A 344 6.43 -15.14 -11.75
C ARG A 344 7.94 -15.30 -11.67
N PRO A 345 8.75 -14.52 -12.40
CA PRO A 345 10.20 -14.52 -12.25
C PRO A 345 10.63 -14.08 -10.85
N SER A 346 11.88 -14.38 -10.46
CA SER A 346 12.52 -13.69 -9.33
C SER A 346 12.94 -12.29 -9.75
N MET A 347 13.17 -11.37 -8.80
CA MET A 347 13.65 -10.02 -9.16
C MET A 347 15.01 -10.03 -9.86
N SER A 348 15.90 -10.99 -9.55
CA SER A 348 17.14 -11.16 -10.32
C SER A 348 16.87 -11.50 -11.78
N LYS A 349 15.87 -12.35 -12.05
CA LYS A 349 15.48 -12.68 -13.43
C LYS A 349 14.80 -11.50 -14.11
N VAL A 350 14.02 -10.69 -13.37
CA VAL A 350 13.44 -9.43 -13.89
C VAL A 350 14.52 -8.46 -14.33
N VAL A 351 15.58 -8.27 -13.51
CA VAL A 351 16.73 -7.42 -13.87
C VAL A 351 17.42 -7.96 -15.13
N GLU A 352 17.72 -9.27 -15.20
CA GLU A 352 18.29 -9.91 -16.37
C GLU A 352 17.44 -9.72 -17.63
N MET A 353 16.11 -9.89 -17.51
CA MET A 353 15.16 -9.71 -18.63
C MET A 353 15.13 -8.26 -19.12
N LEU A 354 15.16 -7.27 -18.20
CA LEU A 354 15.22 -5.86 -18.58
C LEU A 354 16.55 -5.50 -19.27
N GLU A 355 17.68 -5.98 -18.75
CA GLU A 355 19.01 -5.68 -19.32
C GLU A 355 19.32 -6.47 -20.60
N GLY A 356 18.63 -7.60 -20.81
CA GLY A 356 18.78 -8.46 -21.99
C GLY A 356 18.21 -7.86 -23.28
N LYS A 357 18.38 -8.57 -24.37
CA LYS A 357 17.77 -8.20 -25.66
C LYS A 357 16.30 -8.58 -25.71
N LEU A 358 15.49 -7.76 -26.40
CA LEU A 358 14.05 -8.01 -26.57
C LEU A 358 13.77 -9.36 -27.24
N ASP A 359 14.52 -9.71 -28.29
CA ASP A 359 14.38 -10.97 -29.05
C ASP A 359 14.60 -12.23 -28.22
N SER A 360 15.27 -12.11 -27.06
CA SER A 360 15.47 -13.22 -26.14
C SER A 360 14.27 -13.43 -25.19
N LEU A 361 13.31 -12.52 -25.17
CA LEU A 361 12.15 -12.61 -24.30
C LEU A 361 11.05 -13.42 -24.97
N GLN A 362 10.65 -14.49 -24.29
CA GLN A 362 9.47 -15.27 -24.71
C GLN A 362 8.17 -14.54 -24.34
N MET A 363 7.14 -14.73 -25.17
CA MET A 363 5.81 -14.23 -24.85
C MET A 363 5.33 -14.81 -23.52
N PRO A 364 4.91 -13.97 -22.56
CA PRO A 364 4.36 -14.47 -21.30
C PRO A 364 3.02 -15.18 -21.53
N PRO A 365 2.65 -16.18 -20.71
CA PRO A 365 1.31 -16.74 -20.73
C PRO A 365 0.29 -15.69 -20.25
N LYS A 366 -1.00 -15.90 -20.59
CA LYS A 366 -2.06 -14.96 -20.13
C LYS A 366 -2.04 -14.81 -18.61
N PRO A 367 -1.85 -13.59 -18.08
CA PRO A 367 -1.61 -13.39 -16.65
C PRO A 367 -2.87 -13.41 -15.77
N TYR A 368 -4.04 -13.68 -16.32
CA TYR A 368 -5.33 -13.65 -15.64
C TYR A 368 -6.09 -14.96 -15.84
N LEU A 369 -6.93 -15.31 -14.88
CA LEU A 369 -7.83 -16.45 -14.98
C LEU A 369 -8.89 -16.13 -16.04
N TYR A 370 -9.07 -17.03 -16.99
CA TYR A 370 -10.17 -16.98 -17.93
C TYR A 370 -11.48 -17.03 -17.14
N SER A 371 -12.32 -16.00 -17.22
CA SER A 371 -13.75 -16.25 -17.14
C SER A 371 -14.10 -17.04 -18.40
N PRO A 372 -14.71 -18.24 -18.30
CA PRO A 372 -15.15 -18.92 -19.47
C PRO A 372 -16.04 -17.94 -20.25
N SER A 373 -15.63 -17.60 -21.48
CA SER A 373 -16.48 -16.87 -22.39
C SER A 373 -17.81 -17.60 -22.40
N ARG A 374 -18.90 -16.90 -22.15
CA ARG A 374 -20.24 -17.37 -22.42
C ARG A 374 -20.22 -17.73 -23.90
N SER A 375 -19.95 -19.03 -24.19
CA SER A 375 -20.21 -19.59 -25.51
C SER A 375 -21.66 -19.27 -25.76
N GLU A 376 -21.94 -18.62 -26.88
CA GLU A 376 -23.26 -18.55 -27.47
C GLU A 376 -23.89 -19.93 -27.34
N VAL A 377 -24.81 -20.09 -26.40
CA VAL A 377 -25.64 -21.26 -26.34
C VAL A 377 -26.56 -21.08 -27.50
N ASP A 378 -26.28 -21.85 -28.54
CA ASP A 378 -27.15 -22.08 -29.68
C ASP A 378 -28.60 -22.08 -29.24
N SER A 379 -29.39 -21.32 -29.98
CA SER A 379 -30.82 -21.36 -30.04
C SER A 379 -31.29 -22.81 -30.26
N LEU A 380 -31.55 -23.54 -29.20
CA LEU A 380 -32.30 -24.80 -29.25
C LEU A 380 -33.70 -24.54 -28.71
N GLU A 381 -34.60 -24.54 -29.66
CA GLU A 381 -36.03 -24.85 -29.63
C GLU A 381 -36.73 -24.85 -28.24
N VAL A 382 -37.62 -23.88 -28.13
CA VAL A 382 -38.72 -23.88 -27.15
C VAL A 382 -39.64 -25.05 -27.47
N GLY A 383 -39.39 -26.21 -26.91
CA GLY A 383 -40.34 -27.32 -26.84
C GLY A 383 -41.43 -26.99 -25.82
N SER A 384 -42.61 -26.72 -26.33
CA SER A 384 -43.85 -26.53 -25.55
C SER A 384 -44.18 -27.78 -24.75
N TYR A 385 -44.02 -27.72 -23.40
CA TYR A 385 -44.66 -28.71 -22.52
C TYR A 385 -45.99 -28.17 -22.03
N GLN A 386 -47.08 -28.74 -22.63
CA GLN A 386 -48.46 -28.63 -22.13
C GLN A 386 -48.55 -29.31 -20.75
N CYS A 387 -48.97 -28.53 -19.76
CA CYS A 387 -49.30 -29.02 -18.42
C CYS A 387 -50.74 -29.60 -18.51
N SER A 388 -50.90 -30.92 -18.52
CA SER A 388 -52.15 -31.62 -18.34
C SER A 388 -52.55 -31.58 -16.86
N ARG A 389 -53.63 -30.84 -16.55
CA ARG A 389 -54.38 -31.01 -15.33
C ARG A 389 -55.08 -32.36 -15.33
N SER A 390 -54.86 -33.22 -14.34
CA SER A 390 -55.74 -34.30 -13.97
C SER A 390 -56.29 -34.03 -12.57
N ASN A 391 -57.62 -33.83 -12.51
CA ASN A 391 -58.42 -33.95 -11.33
C ASN A 391 -58.40 -35.41 -10.83
N VAL A 392 -58.23 -35.62 -9.53
CA VAL A 392 -59.11 -36.34 -8.58
C VAL A 392 -58.64 -35.95 -7.19
#